data_0435e72a53931b687d873924e09abdca
#
_entry.id   0435e72a53931b687d873924e09abdca
#
_cell.length_a   1.000
_cell.length_b   1.000
_cell.length_c   1.000
_cell.angle_alpha   90.00
_cell.angle_beta   90.00
_cell.angle_gamma   90.00
#
_symmetry.space_group_name_H-M   'P 1'
#
loop_
_entity.id
_entity.type
_entity.pdbx_description
1 polymer ?
#
loop_
_entity_poly.entity_id
_entity_poly.type
_entity_poly.pdbx_seq_one_letter_code
_entity_poly.pdbx_strand_id
1 'polypeptide(L)'
;LPRQFLGVEGTALSISPEDAAIHWQKIVENSIRPVGWYALNMARVEEGVPLFRVDYDNENLPHETSSCQSRVKFDKGCYLGQEVVARMESLGRPKHLLVHLELSNDEIPTAGTQIWDSITDGGGKAIGVVTSSAMSPMMGGGVSVIAMVKSSCSADGTEVFPWIGAEKMKAVVRPLLPKEEVE
;
A
#
# COMPACT_ATOMS: atom_id res chain seq x y z
N LEU A 1 4.54 22.74 -0.42
CA LEU A 1 5.32 21.85 -1.29
C LEU A 1 4.37 21.10 -2.20
N PRO A 2 4.49 21.22 -3.54
CA PRO A 2 3.71 20.41 -4.47
C PRO A 2 4.05 18.93 -4.27
N ARG A 3 3.04 18.09 -4.27
CA ARG A 3 3.21 16.64 -4.16
C ARG A 3 2.15 15.94 -5.00
N GLN A 4 2.53 14.85 -5.64
CA GLN A 4 1.55 13.86 -6.08
C GLN A 4 1.15 12.99 -4.88
N PHE A 5 -0.12 12.95 -4.61
CA PHE A 5 -0.71 12.10 -3.58
C PHE A 5 -2.05 11.58 -4.11
N LEU A 6 -2.29 10.29 -4.01
CA LEU A 6 -3.50 9.65 -4.56
C LEU A 6 -3.67 9.88 -6.07
N GLY A 7 -2.60 9.80 -6.86
CA GLY A 7 -2.67 9.98 -8.32
C GLY A 7 -2.99 11.41 -8.78
N VAL A 8 -3.17 12.36 -7.87
CA VAL A 8 -3.50 13.75 -8.18
C VAL A 8 -2.43 14.71 -7.66
N GLU A 9 -2.27 15.82 -8.37
CA GLU A 9 -1.42 16.92 -7.90
C GLU A 9 -2.03 17.58 -6.67
N GLY A 10 -1.22 17.83 -5.67
CA GLY A 10 -1.64 18.46 -4.43
C GLY A 10 -0.56 19.31 -3.80
N THR A 11 -0.91 19.99 -2.73
CA THR A 11 0.02 20.81 -1.95
C THR A 11 0.03 20.36 -0.49
N ALA A 12 1.21 20.05 0.04
CA ALA A 12 1.41 19.79 1.45
C ALA A 12 1.81 21.10 2.16
N LEU A 13 1.07 21.43 3.22
CA LEU A 13 1.37 22.57 4.09
C LEU A 13 2.00 22.06 5.39
N SER A 14 3.17 22.60 5.75
CA SER A 14 3.78 22.38 7.07
C SER A 14 3.57 23.65 7.89
N ILE A 15 2.84 23.54 8.98
CA ILE A 15 2.38 24.66 9.78
C ILE A 15 2.69 24.39 11.25
N SER A 16 3.00 25.43 12.03
CA SER A 16 3.14 25.29 13.48
C SER A 16 1.83 24.88 14.15
N PRO A 17 1.86 24.14 15.25
CA PRO A 17 0.62 23.77 15.98
C PRO A 17 -0.21 24.97 16.38
N GLU A 18 0.43 26.08 16.75
CA GLU A 18 -0.23 27.33 17.18
C GLU A 18 -1.05 27.96 16.05
N ASP A 19 -0.56 27.88 14.81
CA ASP A 19 -1.18 28.50 13.64
C ASP A 19 -2.15 27.56 12.91
N ALA A 20 -2.16 26.29 13.27
CA ALA A 20 -2.91 25.25 12.54
C ALA A 20 -4.41 25.55 12.44
N ALA A 21 -5.03 26.01 13.54
CA ALA A 21 -6.46 26.32 13.58
C ALA A 21 -6.83 27.47 12.63
N ILE A 22 -6.01 28.53 12.60
CA ILE A 22 -6.24 29.71 11.75
C ILE A 22 -6.11 29.33 10.26
N HIS A 23 -5.10 28.55 9.92
CA HIS A 23 -4.91 28.11 8.54
C HIS A 23 -6.00 27.13 8.09
N TRP A 24 -6.41 26.22 8.98
CA TRP A 24 -7.53 25.32 8.71
C TRP A 24 -8.81 26.08 8.40
N GLN A 25 -9.15 27.05 9.23
CA GLN A 25 -10.35 27.88 9.01
C GLN A 25 -10.30 28.59 7.66
N LYS A 26 -9.17 29.22 7.32
CA LYS A 26 -8.98 29.87 6.01
C LYS A 26 -9.15 28.91 4.83
N ILE A 27 -8.65 27.68 4.95
CA ILE A 27 -8.79 26.64 3.90
C ILE A 27 -10.27 26.33 3.69
N VAL A 28 -11.01 26.10 4.76
CA VAL A 28 -12.45 25.77 4.72
C VAL A 28 -13.27 26.94 4.17
N GLU A 29 -12.99 28.18 4.61
CA GLU A 29 -13.65 29.40 4.12
C GLU A 29 -13.44 29.62 2.63
N ASN A 30 -12.34 29.14 2.05
CA ASN A 30 -12.07 29.15 0.60
C ASN A 30 -12.68 27.96 -0.15
N SER A 31 -13.74 27.35 0.41
CA SER A 31 -14.52 26.28 -0.22
C SER A 31 -13.77 24.98 -0.48
N ILE A 32 -12.64 24.75 0.19
CA ILE A 32 -11.94 23.48 0.16
C ILE A 32 -12.64 22.53 1.14
N ARG A 33 -13.21 21.45 0.60
CA ARG A 33 -13.96 20.48 1.40
C ARG A 33 -13.02 19.60 2.23
N PRO A 34 -13.17 19.56 3.55
CA PRO A 34 -12.48 18.59 4.40
C PRO A 34 -12.86 17.15 4.05
N VAL A 35 -11.87 16.26 4.09
CA VAL A 35 -12.05 14.83 3.84
C VAL A 35 -11.71 14.07 5.13
N GLY A 36 -12.60 13.16 5.54
CA GLY A 36 -12.38 12.31 6.70
C GLY A 36 -11.43 11.16 6.40
N TRP A 37 -10.92 10.54 7.47
CA TRP A 37 -9.98 9.42 7.38
C TRP A 37 -10.53 8.25 6.55
N TYR A 38 -11.81 7.94 6.66
CA TYR A 38 -12.42 6.82 5.94
C TYR A 38 -12.33 7.02 4.41
N ALA A 39 -12.74 8.20 3.92
CA ALA A 39 -12.65 8.51 2.49
C ALA A 39 -11.20 8.58 1.99
N LEU A 40 -10.29 9.14 2.81
CA LEU A 40 -8.86 9.13 2.51
C LEU A 40 -8.32 7.69 2.43
N ASN A 41 -8.74 6.81 3.35
CA ASN A 41 -8.32 5.42 3.35
C ASN A 41 -8.83 4.66 2.13
N MET A 42 -10.08 4.90 1.71
CA MET A 42 -10.62 4.33 0.48
C MET A 42 -9.78 4.74 -0.73
N ALA A 43 -9.58 6.04 -0.92
CA ALA A 43 -8.84 6.57 -2.05
C ALA A 43 -7.38 6.05 -2.09
N ARG A 44 -6.66 6.00 -0.95
CA ARG A 44 -5.28 5.52 -0.93
C ARG A 44 -5.16 4.02 -1.22
N VAL A 45 -6.13 3.22 -0.78
CA VAL A 45 -6.12 1.77 -1.03
C VAL A 45 -6.44 1.51 -2.50
N GLU A 46 -7.38 2.23 -3.09
CA GLU A 46 -7.66 2.19 -4.53
C GLU A 46 -6.41 2.51 -5.37
N GLU A 47 -5.70 3.58 -5.02
CA GLU A 47 -4.50 4.04 -5.72
C GLU A 47 -3.23 3.23 -5.36
N GLY A 48 -3.36 2.24 -4.48
CA GLY A 48 -2.22 1.43 -4.06
C GLY A 48 -1.16 2.23 -3.28
N VAL A 49 -1.55 3.27 -2.54
CA VAL A 49 -0.64 4.10 -1.76
C VAL A 49 -0.53 3.59 -0.32
N PRO A 50 0.59 2.92 0.03
CA PRO A 50 0.77 2.38 1.37
C PRO A 50 1.10 3.48 2.36
N LEU A 51 0.65 3.31 3.61
CA LEU A 51 0.93 4.21 4.72
C LEU A 51 1.87 3.58 5.74
N PHE A 52 2.84 4.38 6.18
CA PHE A 52 3.72 4.04 7.29
C PHE A 52 2.91 3.81 8.58
N ARG A 53 3.24 2.76 9.32
CA ARG A 53 2.54 2.25 10.52
C ARG A 53 1.15 1.68 10.28
N VAL A 54 0.74 1.55 9.03
CA VAL A 54 -0.50 0.86 8.65
C VAL A 54 -0.15 -0.36 7.80
N ASP A 55 0.55 -0.14 6.70
CA ASP A 55 0.90 -1.21 5.75
C ASP A 55 2.35 -1.70 5.92
N TYR A 56 3.22 -0.88 6.48
CA TYR A 56 4.62 -1.19 6.76
C TYR A 56 5.14 -0.31 7.90
N ASP A 57 6.27 -0.70 8.49
CA ASP A 57 6.89 0.01 9.60
C ASP A 57 8.43 0.05 9.50
N ASN A 58 9.10 0.30 10.64
CA ASN A 58 10.57 0.39 10.73
C ASN A 58 11.30 -0.94 10.52
N GLU A 59 10.60 -2.07 10.55
CA GLU A 59 11.18 -3.40 10.33
C GLU A 59 11.24 -3.75 8.85
N ASN A 60 10.52 -3.01 8.00
CA ASN A 60 10.49 -3.22 6.57
C ASN A 60 11.61 -2.46 5.85
N LEU A 61 12.23 -3.12 4.89
CA LEU A 61 13.13 -2.45 3.96
C LEU A 61 12.34 -1.63 2.92
N PRO A 62 12.90 -0.50 2.42
CA PRO A 62 12.25 0.28 1.37
C PRO A 62 11.83 -0.54 0.14
N HIS A 63 12.62 -1.56 -0.22
CA HIS A 63 12.33 -2.48 -1.32
C HIS A 63 11.05 -3.30 -1.13
N GLU A 64 10.64 -3.54 0.12
CA GLU A 64 9.43 -4.29 0.44
C GLU A 64 8.15 -3.46 0.27
N THR A 65 8.29 -2.12 0.25
CA THR A 65 7.14 -1.19 0.22
C THR A 65 6.68 -0.82 -1.18
N SER A 66 7.25 -1.42 -2.23
CA SER A 66 7.00 -1.12 -3.64
C SER A 66 7.25 0.35 -4.04
N SER A 67 7.84 1.17 -3.15
CA SER A 67 8.10 2.59 -3.38
C SER A 67 9.59 2.95 -3.30
N CYS A 68 10.48 1.95 -3.40
CA CYS A 68 11.91 2.16 -3.24
C CYS A 68 12.45 3.15 -4.29
N GLN A 69 12.12 2.97 -5.55
CA GLN A 69 12.63 3.80 -6.66
C GLN A 69 12.19 5.26 -6.54
N SER A 70 10.99 5.53 -6.07
CA SER A 70 10.47 6.90 -5.91
C SER A 70 10.94 7.59 -4.63
N ARG A 71 11.38 6.85 -3.61
CA ARG A 71 11.68 7.38 -2.28
C ARG A 71 13.14 7.28 -1.88
N VAL A 72 13.92 6.41 -2.52
CA VAL A 72 15.34 6.20 -2.22
C VAL A 72 16.20 6.78 -3.32
N LYS A 73 17.22 7.57 -2.94
CA LYS A 73 18.25 8.05 -3.84
C LYS A 73 19.53 7.26 -3.60
N PHE A 74 20.01 6.58 -4.62
CA PHE A 74 21.23 5.76 -4.56
C PHE A 74 22.51 6.54 -4.90
N ASP A 75 22.37 7.71 -5.49
CA ASP A 75 23.42 8.60 -5.96
C ASP A 75 23.75 9.77 -4.99
N LYS A 76 23.12 9.80 -3.81
CA LYS A 76 23.40 10.79 -2.76
C LYS A 76 24.49 10.31 -1.80
N GLY A 77 25.03 11.24 -1.01
CA GLY A 77 26.03 10.96 0.03
C GLY A 77 25.54 9.95 1.09
N CYS A 78 26.46 9.52 1.97
CA CYS A 78 26.23 8.49 2.98
C CYS A 78 25.08 8.82 3.94
N TYR A 79 24.32 7.80 4.30
CA TYR A 79 23.25 7.87 5.30
C TYR A 79 23.21 6.58 6.14
N LEU A 80 22.59 6.65 7.31
CA LEU A 80 22.48 5.49 8.19
C LEU A 80 21.64 4.40 7.54
N GLY A 81 22.17 3.16 7.48
CA GLY A 81 21.50 2.00 6.85
C GLY A 81 21.72 1.87 5.33
N GLN A 82 22.48 2.76 4.71
CA GLN A 82 22.75 2.74 3.26
C GLN A 82 23.31 1.40 2.78
N GLU A 83 24.20 0.76 3.56
CA GLU A 83 24.82 -0.51 3.17
C GLU A 83 23.79 -1.60 2.94
N VAL A 84 22.80 -1.72 3.83
CA VAL A 84 21.73 -2.72 3.73
C VAL A 84 20.85 -2.43 2.52
N VAL A 85 20.49 -1.18 2.30
CA VAL A 85 19.65 -0.74 1.17
C VAL A 85 20.37 -0.96 -0.16
N ALA A 86 21.62 -0.53 -0.28
CA ALA A 86 22.43 -0.72 -1.49
C ALA A 86 22.71 -2.18 -1.80
N ARG A 87 22.96 -3.01 -0.78
CA ARG A 87 23.15 -4.46 -0.96
C ARG A 87 21.87 -5.13 -1.43
N MET A 88 20.70 -4.73 -0.91
CA MET A 88 19.43 -5.26 -1.37
C MET A 88 19.17 -4.90 -2.83
N GLU A 89 19.46 -3.65 -3.23
CA GLU A 89 19.32 -3.21 -4.62
C GLU A 89 20.21 -3.98 -5.59
N SER A 90 21.47 -4.22 -5.21
CA SER A 90 22.46 -4.82 -6.14
C SER A 90 22.41 -6.33 -6.22
N LEU A 91 22.11 -7.03 -5.14
CA LEU A 91 22.28 -8.49 -5.02
C LEU A 91 21.07 -9.19 -4.43
N GLY A 92 20.12 -8.47 -3.88
CA GLY A 92 19.05 -9.04 -3.11
C GLY A 92 17.71 -9.09 -3.83
N ARG A 93 16.85 -9.94 -3.26
CA ARG A 93 15.40 -9.85 -3.44
C ARG A 93 14.78 -9.67 -2.07
N PRO A 94 13.85 -8.73 -1.87
CA PRO A 94 13.17 -8.57 -0.59
C PRO A 94 12.44 -9.88 -0.26
N LYS A 95 12.33 -10.18 1.03
CA LYS A 95 11.61 -11.40 1.48
C LYS A 95 10.12 -11.29 1.24
N HIS A 96 9.59 -10.09 1.41
CA HIS A 96 8.18 -9.77 1.25
C HIS A 96 8.05 -8.56 0.33
N LEU A 97 6.88 -8.39 -0.25
CA LEU A 97 6.50 -7.22 -1.04
C LEU A 97 5.07 -6.82 -0.73
N LEU A 98 4.83 -5.53 -0.66
CA LEU A 98 3.49 -4.99 -0.70
C LEU A 98 2.93 -5.12 -2.12
N VAL A 99 1.74 -5.67 -2.20
CA VAL A 99 1.00 -5.90 -3.44
C VAL A 99 -0.43 -5.42 -3.30
N HIS A 100 -1.08 -5.20 -4.41
CA HIS A 100 -2.52 -5.05 -4.48
C HIS A 100 -3.15 -6.43 -4.71
N LEU A 101 -4.31 -6.70 -4.09
CA LEU A 101 -5.10 -7.89 -4.33
C LEU A 101 -6.45 -7.51 -4.91
N GLU A 102 -6.77 -8.13 -6.02
CA GLU A 102 -8.08 -8.11 -6.64
C GLU A 102 -8.87 -9.33 -6.18
N LEU A 103 -9.90 -9.10 -5.38
CA LEU A 103 -10.75 -10.15 -4.82
C LEU A 103 -11.83 -10.56 -5.82
N SER A 104 -12.22 -11.84 -5.76
CA SER A 104 -13.31 -12.39 -6.59
C SER A 104 -14.72 -12.12 -6.03
N ASN A 105 -14.81 -11.50 -4.86
CA ASN A 105 -16.06 -11.19 -4.17
C ASN A 105 -16.01 -9.79 -3.51
N ASP A 106 -17.14 -9.35 -2.95
CA ASP A 106 -17.30 -8.03 -2.33
C ASP A 106 -17.10 -8.04 -0.80
N GLU A 107 -16.61 -9.15 -0.23
CA GLU A 107 -16.29 -9.22 1.20
C GLU A 107 -14.99 -8.48 1.52
N ILE A 108 -15.05 -7.53 2.45
CA ILE A 108 -13.89 -6.72 2.85
C ILE A 108 -13.08 -7.45 3.91
N PRO A 109 -11.86 -7.94 3.62
CA PRO A 109 -11.02 -8.56 4.63
C PRO A 109 -10.54 -7.52 5.63
N THR A 110 -10.43 -7.91 6.90
CA THR A 110 -9.82 -7.05 7.93
C THR A 110 -8.30 -7.08 7.86
N ALA A 111 -7.65 -6.01 8.31
CA ALA A 111 -6.20 -6.02 8.49
C ALA A 111 -5.80 -7.18 9.42
N GLY A 112 -4.71 -7.88 9.08
CA GLY A 112 -4.30 -9.10 9.77
C GLY A 112 -4.85 -10.41 9.18
N THR A 113 -5.78 -10.35 8.23
CA THR A 113 -6.27 -11.54 7.52
C THR A 113 -5.11 -12.27 6.84
N GLN A 114 -4.93 -13.56 7.16
CA GLN A 114 -3.87 -14.38 6.59
C GLN A 114 -4.16 -14.75 5.13
N ILE A 115 -3.11 -14.79 4.33
CA ILE A 115 -3.14 -15.15 2.92
C ILE A 115 -2.39 -16.45 2.73
N TRP A 116 -2.96 -17.37 1.96
CA TRP A 116 -2.45 -18.71 1.71
C TRP A 116 -2.10 -18.91 0.23
N ASP A 117 -1.19 -19.86 -0.04
CA ASP A 117 -0.81 -20.26 -1.40
C ASP A 117 -1.73 -21.35 -2.00
N SER A 118 -2.73 -21.81 -1.26
CA SER A 118 -3.67 -22.84 -1.71
C SER A 118 -5.05 -22.65 -1.08
N ILE A 119 -6.08 -22.91 -1.88
CA ILE A 119 -7.48 -22.89 -1.44
C ILE A 119 -7.85 -24.11 -0.61
N THR A 120 -7.12 -25.22 -0.73
CA THR A 120 -7.47 -26.50 -0.10
C THR A 120 -7.48 -26.40 1.41
N ASP A 121 -8.53 -26.88 2.05
CA ASP A 121 -8.61 -26.98 3.50
C ASP A 121 -7.56 -27.97 4.03
N GLY A 122 -6.81 -27.53 5.05
CA GLY A 122 -5.69 -28.30 5.60
C GLY A 122 -4.44 -28.34 4.72
N GLY A 123 -4.48 -27.73 3.51
CA GLY A 123 -3.35 -27.60 2.60
C GLY A 123 -2.85 -26.17 2.49
N GLY A 124 -1.62 -26.02 1.96
CA GLY A 124 -0.99 -24.74 1.72
C GLY A 124 -0.23 -24.17 2.91
N LYS A 125 0.47 -23.05 2.64
CA LYS A 125 1.25 -22.30 3.64
C LYS A 125 0.77 -20.87 3.68
N ALA A 126 0.79 -20.26 4.85
CA ALA A 126 0.60 -18.84 4.99
C ALA A 126 1.77 -18.11 4.30
N ILE A 127 1.43 -17.26 3.35
CA ILE A 127 2.38 -16.55 2.50
C ILE A 127 2.36 -15.04 2.72
N GLY A 128 1.38 -14.53 3.44
CA GLY A 128 1.25 -13.09 3.66
C GLY A 128 0.07 -12.74 4.54
N VAL A 129 -0.17 -11.46 4.63
CA VAL A 129 -1.22 -10.85 5.46
C VAL A 129 -1.78 -9.61 4.77
N VAL A 130 -3.09 -9.41 4.89
CA VAL A 130 -3.76 -8.17 4.49
C VAL A 130 -3.34 -7.05 5.44
N THR A 131 -2.93 -5.92 4.89
CA THR A 131 -2.55 -4.74 5.69
C THR A 131 -3.63 -3.66 5.67
N SER A 132 -4.27 -3.48 4.52
CA SER A 132 -5.37 -2.52 4.35
C SER A 132 -6.39 -3.02 3.35
N SER A 133 -7.64 -2.63 3.56
CA SER A 133 -8.72 -2.92 2.62
C SER A 133 -9.74 -1.79 2.63
N ALA A 134 -10.41 -1.60 1.51
CA ALA A 134 -11.48 -0.64 1.37
C ALA A 134 -12.45 -1.05 0.25
N MET A 135 -13.69 -0.63 0.35
CA MET A 135 -14.60 -0.64 -0.78
C MET A 135 -14.12 0.39 -1.81
N SER A 136 -14.13 0.04 -3.08
CA SER A 136 -13.65 0.88 -4.17
C SER A 136 -14.82 1.39 -5.02
N PRO A 137 -15.24 2.66 -4.87
CA PRO A 137 -16.23 3.27 -5.73
C PRO A 137 -15.81 3.30 -7.19
N MET A 138 -14.51 3.45 -7.48
CA MET A 138 -13.96 3.47 -8.84
C MET A 138 -14.08 2.11 -9.54
N MET A 139 -14.07 1.01 -8.78
CA MET A 139 -14.27 -0.35 -9.29
C MET A 139 -15.74 -0.79 -9.23
N GLY A 140 -16.69 0.15 -9.22
CA GLY A 140 -18.11 -0.16 -9.19
C GLY A 140 -18.60 -0.75 -7.86
N GLY A 141 -17.89 -0.53 -6.77
CA GLY A 141 -18.19 -1.07 -5.43
C GLY A 141 -17.40 -2.32 -5.06
N GLY A 142 -16.50 -2.78 -5.93
CA GLY A 142 -15.59 -3.89 -5.62
C GLY A 142 -14.64 -3.59 -4.45
N VAL A 143 -13.92 -4.59 -4.00
CA VAL A 143 -13.00 -4.48 -2.85
C VAL A 143 -11.56 -4.36 -3.33
N SER A 144 -10.89 -3.30 -2.88
CA SER A 144 -9.48 -3.04 -3.07
C SER A 144 -8.71 -3.41 -1.81
N VAL A 145 -7.59 -4.11 -1.95
CA VAL A 145 -6.81 -4.63 -0.82
C VAL A 145 -5.32 -4.41 -1.03
N ILE A 146 -4.64 -3.90 0.00
CA ILE A 146 -3.17 -3.89 0.08
C ILE A 146 -2.76 -5.03 1.02
N ALA A 147 -1.75 -5.78 0.61
CA ALA A 147 -1.26 -6.93 1.36
C ALA A 147 0.27 -7.03 1.30
N MET A 148 0.87 -7.53 2.36
CA MET A 148 2.28 -7.93 2.40
C MET A 148 2.37 -9.42 2.14
N VAL A 149 3.01 -9.82 1.04
CA VAL A 149 3.15 -11.23 0.66
C VAL A 149 4.62 -11.62 0.46
N LYS A 150 4.93 -12.91 0.55
CA LYS A 150 6.26 -13.41 0.19
C LYS A 150 6.59 -13.07 -1.27
N SER A 151 7.82 -12.64 -1.53
CA SER A 151 8.26 -12.28 -2.89
C SER A 151 8.08 -13.41 -3.92
N SER A 152 8.12 -14.66 -3.50
CA SER A 152 7.86 -15.80 -4.39
C SER A 152 6.41 -15.86 -4.89
N CYS A 153 5.49 -15.13 -4.25
CA CYS A 153 4.07 -15.10 -4.57
C CYS A 153 3.59 -13.70 -5.00
N SER A 154 4.50 -12.77 -5.25
CA SER A 154 4.18 -11.37 -5.55
C SER A 154 4.10 -11.03 -7.05
N ALA A 155 4.30 -12.01 -7.92
CA ALA A 155 4.22 -11.78 -9.36
C ALA A 155 2.78 -11.43 -9.80
N ASP A 156 2.66 -10.49 -10.73
CA ASP A 156 1.37 -10.11 -11.32
C ASP A 156 0.64 -11.35 -11.87
N GLY A 157 -0.66 -11.43 -11.60
CA GLY A 157 -1.49 -12.56 -12.00
C GLY A 157 -1.41 -13.80 -11.10
N THR A 158 -0.55 -13.79 -10.07
CA THR A 158 -0.48 -14.92 -9.11
C THR A 158 -1.78 -15.05 -8.35
N GLU A 159 -2.33 -16.27 -8.28
CA GLU A 159 -3.50 -16.57 -7.46
C GLU A 159 -3.07 -16.83 -6.01
N VAL A 160 -3.74 -16.18 -5.09
CA VAL A 160 -3.55 -16.31 -3.65
C VAL A 160 -4.90 -16.39 -2.94
N PHE A 161 -4.91 -16.83 -1.69
CA PHE A 161 -6.16 -17.18 -1.00
C PHE A 161 -6.21 -16.56 0.41
N PRO A 162 -6.70 -15.30 0.55
CA PRO A 162 -6.99 -14.74 1.86
C PRO A 162 -8.11 -15.50 2.57
N TRP A 163 -7.95 -15.66 3.89
CA TRP A 163 -8.97 -16.30 4.73
C TRP A 163 -9.98 -15.27 5.21
N ILE A 164 -11.10 -15.16 4.52
CA ILE A 164 -12.14 -14.16 4.80
C ILE A 164 -13.35 -14.86 5.42
N GLY A 165 -13.78 -14.40 6.59
CA GLY A 165 -14.87 -15.07 7.31
C GLY A 165 -14.51 -16.50 7.70
N ALA A 166 -15.19 -17.48 7.10
CA ALA A 166 -15.02 -18.90 7.40
C ALA A 166 -14.23 -19.69 6.33
N GLU A 167 -13.86 -19.05 5.21
CA GLU A 167 -13.27 -19.76 4.08
C GLU A 167 -12.14 -18.98 3.40
N LYS A 168 -11.38 -19.68 2.57
CA LYS A 168 -10.35 -19.09 1.72
C LYS A 168 -10.97 -18.61 0.42
N MET A 169 -10.78 -17.34 0.12
CA MET A 169 -11.32 -16.69 -1.07
C MET A 169 -10.24 -16.52 -2.11
N LYS A 170 -10.59 -16.67 -3.38
CA LYS A 170 -9.65 -16.42 -4.47
C LYS A 170 -9.37 -14.93 -4.62
N ALA A 171 -8.09 -14.58 -4.71
CA ALA A 171 -7.62 -13.25 -5.06
C ALA A 171 -6.48 -13.34 -6.08
N VAL A 172 -6.30 -12.29 -6.86
CA VAL A 172 -5.23 -12.18 -7.86
C VAL A 172 -4.30 -11.05 -7.46
N VAL A 173 -3.01 -11.33 -7.43
CA VAL A 173 -1.97 -10.34 -7.15
C VAL A 173 -1.85 -9.37 -8.33
N ARG A 174 -1.76 -8.08 -8.00
CA ARG A 174 -1.48 -6.98 -8.92
C ARG A 174 -0.32 -6.13 -8.39
N PRO A 175 0.41 -5.42 -9.25
CA PRO A 175 1.35 -4.41 -8.80
C PRO A 175 0.66 -3.37 -7.93
N LEU A 176 1.30 -2.97 -6.83
CA LEU A 176 0.73 -1.96 -5.92
C LEU A 176 0.65 -0.58 -6.56
N LEU A 177 1.66 -0.20 -7.32
CA LEU A 177 1.68 1.04 -8.10
C LEU A 177 1.62 0.67 -9.58
N PRO A 178 0.86 1.42 -10.40
CA PRO A 178 0.96 1.27 -11.84
C PRO A 178 2.43 1.47 -12.22
N LYS A 179 2.91 0.66 -13.15
CA LYS A 179 4.23 0.89 -13.76
C LYS A 179 4.18 2.31 -14.33
N GLU A 180 4.97 3.24 -13.75
CA GLU A 180 5.27 4.46 -14.48
C GLU A 180 5.84 4.01 -15.83
N GLU A 181 5.18 4.38 -16.91
CA GLU A 181 5.79 4.30 -18.23
C GLU A 181 7.01 5.21 -18.16
N VAL A 182 8.18 4.60 -18.02
CA VAL A 182 9.46 5.30 -18.08
C VAL A 182 9.61 5.70 -19.56
N GLU A 183 9.24 6.95 -19.85
CA GLU A 183 9.66 7.60 -21.10
C GLU A 183 11.16 7.92 -21.08
#